data_0998ef6551f8030a59a1efd64eac1782
#
_entry.id   0998ef6551f8030a59a1efd64eac1782
#
_cell.length_a   1.000
_cell.length_b   1.000
_cell.length_c   1.000
_cell.angle_alpha   90.00
_cell.angle_beta   90.00
_cell.angle_gamma   90.00
#
_symmetry.space_group_name_H-M   'P 1'
#
loop_
_entity.id
_entity.type
_entity.pdbx_description
1 polymer ?
#
loop_
_entity_poly.entity_id
_entity_poly.type
_entity_poly.pdbx_seq_one_letter_code
_entity_poly.pdbx_strand_id
1 'polypeptide(L)'
;MARHSLGSKSPFRTATLWLIWGWLLIFALLPNILVIAVSFLTRDTSAFISLPVSIDSYIRMIDPLYFGVFIHSLWMAGITTIICLLLGYPFAWLISKAKTRWQPLLMMLLILPFWTNSLVRTYALKLLFANNGLINKSLMAIGVIDAPINILYTQGAVIAGLTYLL
;
A
#
# COMPACT_ATOMS: atom_id res chain seq x y z
N MET A 1 -10.80 32.84 39.50
CA MET A 1 -9.51 32.28 38.97
C MET A 1 -9.33 30.91 39.55
N ALA A 2 -9.75 29.88 38.83
CA ALA A 2 -9.56 28.47 39.20
C ALA A 2 -8.35 27.95 38.45
N ARG A 3 -7.23 27.76 39.14
CA ARG A 3 -6.04 27.04 38.62
C ARG A 3 -6.40 25.56 38.46
N HIS A 4 -6.61 25.13 37.25
CA HIS A 4 -6.59 23.72 36.93
C HIS A 4 -5.20 23.15 37.27
N SER A 5 -5.09 22.41 38.35
CA SER A 5 -3.90 21.62 38.70
C SER A 5 -3.80 20.43 37.74
N LEU A 6 -3.14 20.67 36.61
CA LEU A 6 -2.68 19.61 35.70
C LEU A 6 -1.51 18.90 36.39
N GLY A 7 -1.73 17.79 37.07
CA GLY A 7 -0.60 17.09 37.64
C GLY A 7 -0.78 15.94 38.59
N SER A 8 -1.96 15.37 38.74
CA SER A 8 -2.06 14.07 39.40
C SER A 8 -1.74 12.97 38.39
N LYS A 9 -0.51 12.51 38.41
CA LYS A 9 -0.10 11.25 37.71
C LYS A 9 -0.81 10.11 38.43
N SER A 10 -2.05 9.82 38.04
CA SER A 10 -2.78 8.70 38.63
C SER A 10 -1.98 7.43 38.36
N PRO A 11 -1.69 6.58 39.35
CA PRO A 11 -0.92 5.33 39.20
C PRO A 11 -1.55 4.44 38.14
N PHE A 12 -2.86 4.48 38.00
CA PHE A 12 -3.63 3.79 36.97
C PHE A 12 -3.22 4.23 35.57
N ARG A 13 -3.13 5.53 35.31
CA ARG A 13 -2.68 6.05 34.00
C ARG A 13 -1.27 5.58 33.66
N THR A 14 -0.37 5.61 34.63
CA THR A 14 1.01 5.18 34.44
C THR A 14 1.08 3.69 34.19
N ALA A 15 0.35 2.87 34.94
CA ALA A 15 0.29 1.42 34.71
C ALA A 15 -0.29 1.06 33.33
N THR A 16 -1.38 1.71 32.93
CA THR A 16 -1.99 1.52 31.59
C THR A 16 -1.02 1.88 30.47
N LEU A 17 -0.31 3.01 30.60
CA LEU A 17 0.68 3.43 29.60
C LEU A 17 1.84 2.41 29.51
N TRP A 18 2.37 1.93 30.64
CA TRP A 18 3.42 0.92 30.63
C TRP A 18 2.97 -0.40 30.00
N LEU A 19 1.72 -0.82 30.25
CA LEU A 19 1.16 -2.02 29.66
C LEU A 19 1.01 -1.89 28.14
N ILE A 20 0.48 -0.75 27.67
CA ILE A 20 0.34 -0.47 26.23
C ILE A 20 1.71 -0.39 25.56
N TRP A 21 2.65 0.36 26.14
CA TRP A 21 3.99 0.49 25.60
C TRP A 21 4.75 -0.83 25.61
N GLY A 22 4.61 -1.63 26.67
CA GLY A 22 5.21 -2.97 26.75
C GLY A 22 4.66 -3.90 25.68
N TRP A 23 3.35 -3.88 25.46
CA TRP A 23 2.70 -4.65 24.40
C TRP A 23 3.19 -4.22 23.01
N LEU A 24 3.18 -2.92 22.73
CA LEU A 24 3.65 -2.39 21.45
C LEU A 24 5.13 -2.70 21.22
N LEU A 25 5.99 -2.56 22.25
CA LEU A 25 7.41 -2.90 22.15
C LEU A 25 7.60 -4.37 21.78
N ILE A 26 6.92 -5.29 22.47
CA ILE A 26 7.05 -6.72 22.17
C ILE A 26 6.56 -7.04 20.77
N PHE A 27 5.33 -6.66 20.44
CA PHE A 27 4.71 -7.04 19.16
C PHE A 27 5.24 -6.26 17.95
N ALA A 28 5.75 -5.05 18.12
CA ALA A 28 6.37 -4.30 17.03
C ALA A 28 7.89 -4.57 16.95
N LEU A 29 8.60 -4.54 18.04
CA LEU A 29 10.06 -4.60 18.04
C LEU A 29 10.60 -6.02 17.82
N LEU A 30 9.96 -7.05 18.41
CA LEU A 30 10.41 -8.43 18.30
C LEU A 30 10.39 -8.93 16.84
N PRO A 31 9.32 -8.78 16.04
CA PRO A 31 9.35 -9.17 14.63
C PRO A 31 10.41 -8.40 13.82
N ASN A 32 10.58 -7.10 14.09
CA ASN A 32 11.59 -6.31 13.40
C ASN A 32 13.02 -6.76 13.74
N ILE A 33 13.30 -7.05 15.02
CA ILE A 33 14.60 -7.62 15.43
C ILE A 33 14.83 -8.97 14.78
N LEU A 34 13.81 -9.84 14.72
CA LEU A 34 13.92 -11.13 14.03
C LEU A 34 14.24 -10.96 12.54
N VAL A 35 13.58 -10.03 11.84
CA VAL A 35 13.87 -9.75 10.44
C VAL A 35 15.30 -9.25 10.26
N ILE A 36 15.77 -8.35 11.13
CA ILE A 36 17.15 -7.85 11.10
C ILE A 36 18.13 -9.00 11.39
N ALA A 37 17.86 -9.82 12.39
CA ALA A 37 18.73 -10.96 12.71
C ALA A 37 18.82 -11.95 11.54
N VAL A 38 17.68 -12.31 10.93
CA VAL A 38 17.62 -13.21 9.77
C VAL A 38 18.31 -12.59 8.54
N SER A 39 18.30 -11.28 8.40
CA SER A 39 18.95 -10.55 7.31
C SER A 39 20.47 -10.77 7.25
N PHE A 40 21.09 -11.06 8.40
CA PHE A 40 22.53 -11.37 8.51
C PHE A 40 22.85 -12.86 8.39
N LEU A 41 21.83 -13.73 8.26
CA LEU A 41 22.07 -15.17 8.15
C LEU A 41 22.10 -15.61 6.67
N THR A 42 22.92 -16.62 6.38
CA THR A 42 23.04 -17.19 5.03
C THR A 42 21.84 -18.10 4.74
N ARG A 43 21.35 -18.01 3.50
CA ARG A 43 20.30 -18.91 3.00
C ARG A 43 20.94 -20.23 2.58
N ASP A 44 20.58 -21.32 3.22
CA ASP A 44 20.96 -22.66 2.80
C ASP A 44 19.81 -23.34 2.05
N THR A 45 20.17 -24.25 1.12
CA THR A 45 19.19 -25.03 0.35
C THR A 45 18.53 -26.14 1.17
N SER A 46 19.14 -26.56 2.27
CA SER A 46 18.67 -27.62 3.14
C SER A 46 18.03 -27.16 4.45
N ALA A 47 18.35 -25.93 4.89
CA ALA A 47 17.76 -25.31 6.07
C ALA A 47 17.42 -23.86 5.74
N PHE A 48 16.26 -23.37 6.20
CA PHE A 48 15.84 -21.96 5.95
C PHE A 48 16.86 -20.94 6.49
N ILE A 49 17.69 -21.35 7.44
CA ILE A 49 18.64 -20.50 8.14
C ILE A 49 19.86 -21.33 8.48
N SER A 50 21.06 -20.94 8.00
CA SER A 50 22.33 -21.54 8.40
C SER A 50 23.31 -20.48 8.92
N LEU A 51 24.10 -20.87 9.92
CA LEU A 51 25.32 -20.17 10.30
C LEU A 51 26.43 -20.52 9.29
N PRO A 52 27.22 -19.56 8.76
CA PRO A 52 27.71 -18.35 9.40
C PRO A 52 26.99 -17.07 9.02
N VAL A 53 27.19 -16.03 9.83
CA VAL A 53 26.76 -14.66 9.56
C VAL A 53 27.44 -14.15 8.29
N SER A 54 26.67 -13.70 7.32
CA SER A 54 27.16 -13.23 6.04
C SER A 54 26.53 -11.88 5.66
N ILE A 55 27.32 -11.02 5.03
CA ILE A 55 26.89 -9.73 4.50
C ILE A 55 26.49 -9.88 3.00
N ASP A 56 26.56 -11.08 2.45
CA ASP A 56 26.31 -11.33 1.02
C ASP A 56 24.93 -10.85 0.56
N SER A 57 23.92 -10.91 1.43
CA SER A 57 22.59 -10.41 1.14
C SER A 57 22.60 -8.90 0.85
N TYR A 58 23.42 -8.14 1.56
CA TYR A 58 23.55 -6.70 1.37
C TYR A 58 24.41 -6.36 0.14
N ILE A 59 25.45 -7.15 -0.13
CA ILE A 59 26.28 -7.00 -1.33
C ILE A 59 25.42 -7.27 -2.58
N ARG A 60 24.56 -8.30 -2.55
CA ARG A 60 23.63 -8.57 -3.64
C ARG A 60 22.63 -7.47 -3.91
N MET A 61 22.26 -6.65 -2.92
CA MET A 61 21.38 -5.51 -3.14
C MET A 61 22.01 -4.44 -4.04
N ILE A 62 23.35 -4.40 -4.13
CA ILE A 62 24.12 -3.47 -4.97
C ILE A 62 24.29 -4.05 -6.39
N ASP A 63 23.92 -5.32 -6.61
CA ASP A 63 23.94 -5.94 -7.93
C ASP A 63 23.08 -5.10 -8.90
N PRO A 64 23.58 -4.81 -10.12
CA PRO A 64 22.84 -4.05 -11.13
C PRO A 64 21.44 -4.56 -11.40
N LEU A 65 21.22 -5.88 -11.28
CA LEU A 65 19.90 -6.48 -11.44
C LEU A 65 18.89 -5.96 -10.41
N TYR A 66 19.24 -5.99 -9.13
CA TYR A 66 18.36 -5.52 -8.05
C TYR A 66 18.21 -4.01 -8.06
N PHE A 67 19.29 -3.29 -8.36
CA PHE A 67 19.25 -1.84 -8.51
C PHE A 67 18.34 -1.40 -9.65
N GLY A 68 18.36 -2.12 -10.78
CA GLY A 68 17.45 -1.90 -11.90
C GLY A 68 15.98 -2.08 -11.51
N VAL A 69 15.66 -3.15 -10.79
CA VAL A 69 14.30 -3.40 -10.29
C VAL A 69 13.86 -2.29 -9.30
N PHE A 70 14.76 -1.87 -8.43
CA PHE A 70 14.48 -0.80 -7.46
C PHE A 70 14.15 0.53 -8.15
N ILE A 71 14.98 0.97 -9.10
CA ILE A 71 14.74 2.19 -9.88
C ILE A 71 13.43 2.11 -10.66
N HIS A 72 13.16 0.94 -11.27
CA HIS A 72 11.91 0.72 -12.00
C HIS A 72 10.68 0.82 -11.08
N SER A 73 10.75 0.22 -9.89
CA SER A 73 9.69 0.31 -8.89
C SER A 73 9.47 1.75 -8.40
N LEU A 74 10.56 2.47 -8.19
CA LEU A 74 10.50 3.89 -7.78
C LEU A 74 9.86 4.76 -8.87
N TRP A 75 10.19 4.50 -10.13
CA TRP A 75 9.57 5.18 -11.27
C TRP A 75 8.07 4.93 -11.36
N MET A 76 7.64 3.66 -11.23
CA MET A 76 6.22 3.31 -11.22
C MET A 76 5.48 3.94 -10.03
N ALA A 77 6.08 3.93 -8.84
CA ALA A 77 5.52 4.59 -7.66
C ALA A 77 5.39 6.10 -7.86
N GLY A 78 6.39 6.75 -8.46
CA GLY A 78 6.38 8.18 -8.77
C GLY A 78 5.24 8.54 -9.72
N ILE A 79 5.07 7.80 -10.82
CA ILE A 79 3.97 8.02 -11.77
C ILE A 79 2.62 7.83 -11.07
N THR A 80 2.45 6.74 -10.32
CA THR A 80 1.23 6.47 -9.58
C THR A 80 0.89 7.61 -8.63
N THR A 81 1.88 8.10 -7.88
CA THR A 81 1.70 9.24 -6.95
C THR A 81 1.23 10.50 -7.67
N ILE A 82 1.84 10.82 -8.82
CA ILE A 82 1.43 11.99 -9.62
C ILE A 82 -0.01 11.83 -10.10
N ILE A 83 -0.39 10.65 -10.60
CA ILE A 83 -1.76 10.38 -11.05
C ILE A 83 -2.74 10.50 -9.88
N CYS A 84 -2.42 9.91 -8.71
CA CYS A 84 -3.24 10.02 -7.51
C CYS A 84 -3.42 11.47 -7.05
N LEU A 85 -2.38 12.30 -7.13
CA LEU A 85 -2.47 13.72 -6.81
C LEU A 85 -3.34 14.48 -7.81
N LEU A 86 -3.14 14.21 -9.11
CA LEU A 86 -3.92 14.85 -10.18
C LEU A 86 -5.41 14.51 -10.12
N LEU A 87 -5.77 13.33 -9.68
CA LEU A 87 -7.16 12.91 -9.51
C LEU A 87 -7.70 13.32 -8.12
N GLY A 88 -6.94 13.06 -7.07
CA GLY A 88 -7.37 13.26 -5.68
C GLY A 88 -7.52 14.73 -5.32
N TYR A 89 -6.60 15.60 -5.76
CA TYR A 89 -6.66 17.02 -5.44
C TYR A 89 -7.91 17.72 -5.99
N PRO A 90 -8.26 17.60 -7.30
CA PRO A 90 -9.51 18.20 -7.81
C PRO A 90 -10.74 17.62 -7.12
N PHE A 91 -10.73 16.30 -6.83
CA PHE A 91 -11.84 15.65 -6.15
C PHE A 91 -12.03 16.19 -4.72
N ALA A 92 -10.96 16.31 -3.95
CA ALA A 92 -10.98 16.89 -2.62
C ALA A 92 -11.43 18.36 -2.66
N TRP A 93 -10.95 19.12 -3.65
CA TRP A 93 -11.34 20.52 -3.84
C TRP A 93 -12.83 20.65 -4.19
N LEU A 94 -13.37 19.80 -5.06
CA LEU A 94 -14.80 19.76 -5.38
C LEU A 94 -15.65 19.45 -4.15
N ILE A 95 -15.24 18.48 -3.32
CA ILE A 95 -15.94 18.16 -2.08
C ILE A 95 -15.92 19.35 -1.12
N SER A 96 -14.77 20.05 -0.98
CA SER A 96 -14.66 21.22 -0.08
C SER A 96 -15.55 22.38 -0.51
N LYS A 97 -15.82 22.54 -1.82
CA LYS A 97 -16.69 23.57 -2.39
C LYS A 97 -18.16 23.15 -2.48
N ALA A 98 -18.47 21.88 -2.25
CA ALA A 98 -19.84 21.40 -2.28
C ALA A 98 -20.66 22.02 -1.14
N LYS A 99 -21.96 22.16 -1.37
CA LYS A 99 -22.88 22.67 -0.32
C LYS A 99 -22.80 21.77 0.90
N THR A 100 -22.79 22.36 2.09
CA THR A 100 -22.65 21.66 3.39
C THR A 100 -23.59 20.45 3.54
N ARG A 101 -24.76 20.51 2.91
CA ARG A 101 -25.73 19.41 2.88
C ARG A 101 -25.20 18.16 2.15
N TRP A 102 -24.38 18.33 1.10
CA TRP A 102 -23.90 17.25 0.24
C TRP A 102 -22.54 16.71 0.68
N GLN A 103 -21.77 17.48 1.44
CA GLN A 103 -20.44 17.08 1.90
C GLN A 103 -20.42 15.73 2.63
N PRO A 104 -21.32 15.45 3.60
CA PRO A 104 -21.31 14.17 4.29
C PRO A 104 -21.59 12.99 3.34
N LEU A 105 -22.51 13.15 2.39
CA LEU A 105 -22.84 12.13 1.39
C LEU A 105 -21.65 11.85 0.46
N LEU A 106 -20.99 12.90 -0.02
CA LEU A 106 -19.81 12.76 -0.89
C LEU A 106 -18.64 12.10 -0.15
N MET A 107 -18.42 12.47 1.12
CA MET A 107 -17.43 11.81 1.98
C MET A 107 -17.76 10.32 2.21
N MET A 108 -19.03 10.01 2.47
CA MET A 108 -19.46 8.63 2.64
C MET A 108 -19.24 7.81 1.37
N LEU A 109 -19.58 8.35 0.19
CA LEU A 109 -19.34 7.70 -1.10
C LEU A 109 -17.85 7.46 -1.37
N LEU A 110 -16.98 8.37 -0.93
CA LEU A 110 -15.53 8.23 -1.05
C LEU A 110 -14.98 7.12 -0.13
N ILE A 111 -15.54 6.99 1.07
CA ILE A 111 -15.08 5.98 2.05
C ILE A 111 -15.61 4.58 1.71
N LEU A 112 -16.79 4.49 1.08
CA LEU A 112 -17.48 3.22 0.81
C LEU A 112 -16.63 2.19 0.06
N PRO A 113 -15.84 2.55 -0.98
CA PRO A 113 -14.92 1.61 -1.63
C PRO A 113 -13.83 1.05 -0.70
N PHE A 114 -13.41 1.81 0.32
CA PHE A 114 -12.39 1.35 1.28
C PHE A 114 -12.89 0.25 2.21
N TRP A 115 -14.21 0.15 2.43
CA TRP A 115 -14.81 -0.92 3.23
C TRP A 115 -14.84 -2.25 2.50
N THR A 116 -14.65 -2.25 1.18
CA THR A 116 -14.55 -3.50 0.43
C THR A 116 -13.18 -4.15 0.66
N ASN A 117 -13.19 -5.48 0.78
CA ASN A 117 -11.97 -6.25 0.95
C ASN A 117 -11.01 -6.01 -0.24
N SER A 118 -9.73 -5.75 0.04
CA SER A 118 -8.70 -5.49 -0.97
C SER A 118 -8.51 -6.67 -1.94
N LEU A 119 -8.72 -7.90 -1.49
CA LEU A 119 -8.68 -9.09 -2.35
C LEU A 119 -9.78 -9.03 -3.41
N VAL A 120 -11.02 -8.71 -3.01
CA VAL A 120 -12.15 -8.59 -3.94
C VAL A 120 -11.88 -7.51 -4.98
N ARG A 121 -11.34 -6.36 -4.56
CA ARG A 121 -10.95 -5.28 -5.48
C ARG A 121 -9.89 -5.72 -6.47
N THR A 122 -8.87 -6.41 -6.00
CA THR A 122 -7.78 -6.93 -6.86
C THR A 122 -8.29 -7.95 -7.86
N TYR A 123 -9.17 -8.86 -7.44
CA TYR A 123 -9.80 -9.83 -8.36
C TYR A 123 -10.71 -9.14 -9.37
N ALA A 124 -11.48 -8.15 -8.96
CA ALA A 124 -12.32 -7.36 -9.88
C ALA A 124 -11.47 -6.67 -10.95
N LEU A 125 -10.33 -6.06 -10.57
CA LEU A 125 -9.40 -5.46 -11.53
C LEU A 125 -8.80 -6.51 -12.47
N LYS A 126 -8.41 -7.69 -11.97
CA LYS A 126 -7.93 -8.78 -12.83
C LYS A 126 -8.98 -9.21 -13.86
N LEU A 127 -10.25 -9.31 -13.46
CA LEU A 127 -11.34 -9.65 -14.38
C LEU A 127 -11.60 -8.54 -15.40
N LEU A 128 -11.48 -7.27 -15.01
CA LEU A 128 -11.62 -6.13 -15.92
C LEU A 128 -10.53 -6.11 -16.98
N PHE A 129 -9.26 -6.36 -16.60
CA PHE A 129 -8.09 -6.31 -17.49
C PHE A 129 -7.82 -7.63 -18.21
N ALA A 130 -8.57 -8.70 -17.92
CA ALA A 130 -8.41 -9.99 -18.59
C ALA A 130 -8.68 -9.86 -20.09
N ASN A 131 -8.12 -10.77 -20.90
CA ASN A 131 -8.31 -10.79 -22.34
C ASN A 131 -9.80 -10.83 -22.73
N ASN A 132 -10.61 -11.57 -21.98
CA ASN A 132 -12.07 -11.63 -22.13
C ASN A 132 -12.79 -10.66 -21.18
N GLY A 133 -12.09 -9.70 -20.60
CA GLY A 133 -12.60 -8.75 -19.64
C GLY A 133 -13.46 -7.66 -20.28
N LEU A 134 -14.15 -6.90 -19.41
CA LEU A 134 -15.07 -5.84 -19.82
C LEU A 134 -14.37 -4.78 -20.67
N ILE A 135 -13.13 -4.44 -20.38
CA ILE A 135 -12.38 -3.40 -21.11
C ILE A 135 -12.15 -3.83 -22.55
N ASN A 136 -11.61 -5.04 -22.78
CA ASN A 136 -11.39 -5.55 -24.13
C ASN A 136 -12.71 -5.69 -24.90
N LYS A 137 -13.75 -6.21 -24.27
CA LYS A 137 -15.09 -6.33 -24.90
C LYS A 137 -15.67 -4.98 -25.28
N SER A 138 -15.52 -3.98 -24.41
CA SER A 138 -15.99 -2.62 -24.71
C SER A 138 -15.21 -1.97 -25.86
N LEU A 139 -13.89 -2.10 -25.86
CA LEU A 139 -13.04 -1.57 -26.92
C LEU A 139 -13.31 -2.24 -28.28
N MET A 140 -13.55 -3.54 -28.29
CA MET A 140 -13.94 -4.27 -29.49
C MET A 140 -15.35 -3.87 -29.97
N ALA A 141 -16.31 -3.67 -29.05
CA ALA A 141 -17.66 -3.26 -29.40
C ALA A 141 -17.73 -1.85 -30.03
N ILE A 142 -16.81 -0.96 -29.63
CA ILE A 142 -16.69 0.43 -30.18
C ILE A 142 -15.84 0.42 -31.46
N GLY A 143 -15.22 -0.71 -31.84
CA GLY A 143 -14.38 -0.80 -33.04
C GLY A 143 -13.00 -0.15 -32.90
N VAL A 144 -12.51 0.07 -31.68
CA VAL A 144 -11.17 0.64 -31.42
C VAL A 144 -10.07 -0.42 -31.58
N ILE A 145 -10.39 -1.67 -31.30
CA ILE A 145 -9.47 -2.81 -31.45
C ILE A 145 -10.18 -3.98 -32.13
N ASP A 146 -9.44 -4.67 -33.02
CA ASP A 146 -9.94 -5.84 -33.74
C ASP A 146 -9.69 -7.16 -32.99
N ALA A 147 -8.75 -7.17 -32.05
CA ALA A 147 -8.39 -8.34 -31.24
C ALA A 147 -8.14 -7.95 -29.78
N PRO A 148 -8.36 -8.87 -28.81
CA PRO A 148 -8.14 -8.58 -27.40
C PRO A 148 -6.67 -8.28 -27.12
N ILE A 149 -6.41 -7.19 -26.41
CA ILE A 149 -5.06 -6.76 -25.99
C ILE A 149 -4.76 -7.38 -24.63
N ASN A 150 -3.53 -7.89 -24.46
CA ASN A 150 -3.09 -8.44 -23.18
C ASN A 150 -2.67 -7.31 -22.23
N ILE A 151 -3.65 -6.70 -21.56
CA ILE A 151 -3.47 -5.55 -20.67
C ILE A 151 -2.97 -5.98 -19.30
N LEU A 152 -3.40 -7.17 -18.82
CA LEU A 152 -3.27 -7.60 -17.43
C LEU A 152 -1.84 -7.59 -16.87
N TYR A 153 -0.83 -7.88 -17.70
CA TYR A 153 0.58 -7.95 -17.28
C TYR A 153 1.43 -6.77 -17.77
N THR A 154 0.79 -5.65 -18.13
CA THR A 154 1.48 -4.44 -18.56
C THR A 154 1.76 -3.50 -17.38
N GLN A 155 2.78 -2.65 -17.53
CA GLN A 155 3.08 -1.60 -16.55
C GLN A 155 1.89 -0.65 -16.35
N GLY A 156 1.14 -0.37 -17.42
CA GLY A 156 -0.07 0.44 -17.34
C GLY A 156 -1.16 -0.15 -16.45
N ALA A 157 -1.37 -1.48 -16.50
CA ALA A 157 -2.32 -2.16 -15.63
C ALA A 157 -1.88 -2.10 -14.16
N VAL A 158 -0.57 -2.21 -13.89
CA VAL A 158 -0.03 -2.09 -12.52
C VAL A 158 -0.23 -0.67 -11.98
N ILE A 159 0.09 0.35 -12.78
CA ILE A 159 -0.10 1.76 -12.39
C ILE A 159 -1.59 2.06 -12.15
N ALA A 160 -2.48 1.61 -13.05
CA ALA A 160 -3.92 1.78 -12.88
C ALA A 160 -4.44 1.04 -11.63
N GLY A 161 -3.93 -0.18 -11.39
CA GLY A 161 -4.26 -0.96 -10.20
C GLY A 161 -3.81 -0.28 -8.91
N LEU A 162 -2.58 0.22 -8.86
CA LEU A 162 -2.05 0.97 -7.72
C LEU A 162 -2.83 2.26 -7.48
N THR A 163 -3.14 3.02 -8.55
CA THR A 163 -3.93 4.25 -8.46
C THR A 163 -5.34 4.01 -7.92
N TYR A 164 -5.94 2.86 -8.25
CA TYR A 164 -7.27 2.50 -7.75
C TYR A 164 -7.24 1.99 -6.30
N LEU A 165 -6.13 1.36 -5.88
CA LEU A 165 -6.00 0.80 -4.52
C LEU A 165 -5.60 1.84 -3.48
N LEU A 166 -4.87 2.88 -3.88
CA LEU A 166 -4.41 4.01 -3.03
C LEU A 166 -5.41 5.15 -3.01
#